data_564362c8cd62666b055e6deb2e543700
#
_entry.id   564362c8cd62666b055e6deb2e543700
#
_cell.length_a   1.000
_cell.length_b   1.000
_cell.length_c   1.000
_cell.angle_alpha   90.00
_cell.angle_beta   90.00
_cell.angle_gamma   90.00
#
_symmetry.space_group_name_H-M   'P 1'
#
loop_
_entity.id
_entity.type
_entity.pdbx_description
1 polymer ?
#
loop_
_entity_poly.entity_id
_entity_poly.type
_entity_poly.pdbx_seq_one_letter_code
_entity_poly.pdbx_strand_id
1 'polypeptide(L)'
;SNDGRTITVGVSTKQCNNATPTNAQLYFTTARGFSNLLLSNEIPVSENAILALRQFCGDMGFRPCDNPTIRNRLTDPRRYFWEEINEDGRVEWESILLTRQDDISRLLFQKAYIDDPFTPEYILHKTKASPSWNQTEVAIYTIDEIVSLSRRHQGFTKKSYSVRKGSYKDPAGVMHDAPRFGIIQMQRGGQKQHPEQLQFNLEA
;
A
#
# COMPACT_ATOMS: atom_id res chain seq x y z
N SER A 1 18.33 35.37 -10.96
CA SER A 1 17.69 36.47 -11.70
C SER A 1 16.19 36.31 -11.59
N ASN A 2 15.55 37.32 -11.03
CA ASN A 2 14.12 37.29 -10.81
C ASN A 2 13.47 37.87 -12.08
N ASP A 3 13.11 37.01 -13.03
CA ASP A 3 12.45 37.39 -14.28
C ASP A 3 10.92 37.61 -14.13
N GLY A 4 10.41 37.61 -12.89
CA GLY A 4 8.99 37.83 -12.59
C GLY A 4 8.09 36.63 -12.94
N ARG A 5 8.65 35.45 -13.30
CA ARG A 5 7.87 34.26 -13.57
C ARG A 5 7.52 33.52 -12.28
N THR A 6 6.25 33.21 -12.10
CA THR A 6 5.77 32.35 -11.02
C THR A 6 5.84 30.89 -11.50
N ILE A 7 6.52 30.04 -10.76
CA ILE A 7 6.53 28.59 -10.97
C ILE A 7 5.74 27.95 -9.85
N THR A 8 4.74 27.16 -10.20
CA THR A 8 3.96 26.36 -9.25
C THR A 8 4.40 24.92 -9.35
N VAL A 9 4.76 24.30 -8.24
CA VAL A 9 5.14 22.88 -8.17
C VAL A 9 4.24 22.16 -7.17
N GLY A 10 3.80 20.95 -7.55
CA GLY A 10 3.04 20.06 -6.68
C GLY A 10 3.98 19.25 -5.78
N VAL A 11 3.77 19.31 -4.47
CA VAL A 11 4.56 18.55 -3.49
C VAL A 11 3.63 17.72 -2.62
N SER A 12 3.80 16.39 -2.64
CA SER A 12 3.10 15.50 -1.71
C SER A 12 3.98 15.21 -0.49
N THR A 13 3.50 15.61 0.68
CA THR A 13 4.22 15.36 1.93
C THR A 13 3.84 14.00 2.50
N LYS A 14 4.84 13.17 2.76
CA LYS A 14 4.72 11.88 3.44
C LYS A 14 5.47 11.93 4.76
N GLN A 15 4.74 11.75 5.85
CA GLN A 15 5.31 11.79 7.20
C GLN A 15 5.24 10.42 7.85
N CYS A 16 6.36 9.91 8.33
CA CYS A 16 6.36 8.77 9.22
C CYS A 16 6.16 9.20 10.68
N ASN A 17 5.58 8.32 11.48
CA ASN A 17 5.32 8.61 12.89
C ASN A 17 6.48 8.25 13.82
N ASN A 18 7.61 7.80 13.28
CA ASN A 18 8.80 7.39 14.02
C ASN A 18 9.93 8.41 13.84
N ALA A 19 10.89 8.38 14.75
CA ALA A 19 12.11 9.20 14.66
C ALA A 19 13.02 8.79 13.50
N THR A 20 12.90 7.55 13.03
CA THR A 20 13.57 7.03 11.84
C THR A 20 12.57 6.95 10.68
N PRO A 21 12.98 7.20 9.41
CA PRO A 21 12.09 7.18 8.26
C PRO A 21 11.66 5.75 7.92
N THR A 22 10.66 5.26 8.64
CA THR A 22 10.04 3.97 8.38
C THR A 22 8.53 4.12 8.32
N ASN A 23 7.87 3.54 7.32
CA ASN A 23 6.42 3.45 7.21
C ASN A 23 5.66 4.78 7.06
N ALA A 24 5.97 5.57 6.05
CA ALA A 24 5.07 6.63 5.64
C ALA A 24 3.86 6.04 4.88
N GLN A 25 2.66 6.41 5.27
CA GLN A 25 1.45 6.03 4.54
C GLN A 25 1.40 6.77 3.20
N LEU A 26 1.38 6.02 2.08
CA LEU A 26 1.31 6.59 0.74
C LEU A 26 -0.13 6.84 0.30
N TYR A 27 -0.92 5.80 0.36
CA TYR A 27 -2.26 5.76 -0.17
C TYR A 27 -3.09 4.74 0.58
N PHE A 28 -4.37 5.01 0.72
CA PHE A 28 -5.33 4.04 1.23
C PHE A 28 -6.61 4.10 0.40
N THR A 29 -7.23 2.96 0.22
CA THR A 29 -8.39 2.79 -0.64
C THR A 29 -9.12 1.51 -0.23
N THR A 30 -10.05 1.06 -1.06
CA THR A 30 -10.67 -0.27 -0.97
C THR A 30 -10.09 -1.18 -2.05
N ALA A 31 -10.38 -2.49 -1.97
CA ALA A 31 -10.02 -3.43 -3.03
C ALA A 31 -10.52 -2.97 -4.41
N ARG A 32 -11.78 -2.54 -4.48
CA ARG A 32 -12.38 -2.01 -5.72
C ARG A 32 -11.73 -0.71 -6.16
N GLY A 33 -11.47 0.21 -5.21
CA GLY A 33 -10.83 1.48 -5.52
C GLY A 33 -9.46 1.31 -6.15
N PHE A 34 -8.66 0.38 -5.63
CA PHE A 34 -7.35 0.07 -6.22
C PHE A 34 -7.48 -0.58 -7.59
N SER A 35 -8.34 -1.59 -7.72
CA SER A 35 -8.58 -2.22 -9.02
C SER A 35 -9.04 -1.22 -10.07
N ASN A 36 -9.97 -0.33 -9.73
CA ASN A 36 -10.44 0.72 -10.62
C ASN A 36 -9.33 1.72 -11.00
N LEU A 37 -8.46 2.07 -10.04
CA LEU A 37 -7.29 2.91 -10.32
C LEU A 37 -6.40 2.28 -11.39
N LEU A 38 -6.12 0.98 -11.28
CA LEU A 38 -5.30 0.27 -12.26
C LEU A 38 -5.99 0.18 -13.62
N LEU A 39 -7.26 -0.23 -13.65
CA LEU A 39 -8.05 -0.32 -14.88
C LEU A 39 -8.13 1.02 -15.62
N SER A 40 -8.33 2.13 -14.89
CA SER A 40 -8.37 3.48 -15.46
C SER A 40 -7.02 3.97 -15.99
N ASN A 41 -5.94 3.27 -15.68
CA ASN A 41 -4.59 3.56 -16.15
C ASN A 41 -4.04 2.42 -17.04
N GLU A 42 -4.91 1.72 -17.73
CA GLU A 42 -4.58 0.69 -18.73
C GLU A 42 -3.76 -0.49 -18.16
N ILE A 43 -3.93 -0.77 -16.86
CA ILE A 43 -3.38 -1.95 -16.22
C ILE A 43 -4.53 -2.93 -16.01
N PRO A 44 -4.60 -4.01 -16.81
CA PRO A 44 -5.69 -4.96 -16.71
C PRO A 44 -5.67 -5.71 -15.39
N VAL A 45 -6.85 -5.92 -14.81
CA VAL A 45 -7.07 -6.68 -13.58
C VAL A 45 -8.28 -7.58 -13.80
N SER A 46 -8.11 -8.88 -13.67
CA SER A 46 -9.20 -9.84 -13.87
C SER A 46 -10.18 -9.86 -12.69
N GLU A 47 -11.34 -10.45 -12.91
CA GLU A 47 -12.32 -10.69 -11.85
C GLU A 47 -11.77 -11.58 -10.73
N ASN A 48 -10.90 -12.55 -11.04
CA ASN A 48 -10.23 -13.39 -10.04
C ASN A 48 -9.27 -12.57 -9.17
N ALA A 49 -8.54 -11.63 -9.76
CA ALA A 49 -7.68 -10.73 -9.01
C ALA A 49 -8.50 -9.79 -8.10
N ILE A 50 -9.61 -9.25 -8.61
CA ILE A 50 -10.53 -8.42 -7.81
C ILE A 50 -11.10 -9.24 -6.65
N LEU A 51 -11.55 -10.46 -6.91
CA LEU A 51 -12.03 -11.39 -5.88
C LEU A 51 -10.97 -11.63 -4.79
N ALA A 52 -9.75 -11.99 -5.20
CA ALA A 52 -8.64 -12.24 -4.27
C ALA A 52 -8.35 -11.03 -3.37
N LEU A 53 -8.33 -9.84 -3.94
CA LEU A 53 -8.05 -8.62 -3.17
C LEU A 53 -9.19 -8.27 -2.20
N ARG A 54 -10.46 -8.53 -2.59
CA ARG A 54 -11.62 -8.38 -1.70
C ARG A 54 -11.57 -9.36 -0.53
N GLN A 55 -11.13 -10.59 -0.74
CA GLN A 55 -10.89 -11.57 0.30
C GLN A 55 -9.80 -11.09 1.28
N PHE A 56 -8.71 -10.55 0.74
CA PHE A 56 -7.61 -10.01 1.55
C PHE A 56 -8.05 -8.81 2.41
N CYS A 57 -8.82 -7.90 1.85
CA CYS A 57 -9.34 -6.73 2.56
C CYS A 57 -10.46 -7.09 3.56
N GLY A 58 -11.16 -8.19 3.34
CA GLY A 58 -12.30 -8.61 4.18
C GLY A 58 -13.60 -7.90 3.82
N ASP A 59 -13.81 -7.64 2.53
CA ASP A 59 -15.07 -7.09 2.02
C ASP A 59 -16.25 -8.01 2.40
N MET A 60 -17.38 -7.41 2.70
CA MET A 60 -18.61 -8.13 3.03
C MET A 60 -18.99 -9.10 1.90
N GLY A 61 -19.32 -10.33 2.24
CA GLY A 61 -19.59 -11.42 1.30
C GLY A 61 -18.35 -12.17 0.80
N PHE A 62 -17.13 -11.70 1.17
CA PHE A 62 -15.85 -12.30 0.75
C PHE A 62 -14.96 -12.71 1.92
N ARG A 63 -15.48 -12.65 3.12
CA ARG A 63 -14.79 -13.00 4.37
C ARG A 63 -14.85 -14.50 4.63
N PRO A 64 -13.93 -15.07 5.40
CA PRO A 64 -14.06 -16.45 5.85
C PRO A 64 -15.38 -16.74 6.57
N CYS A 65 -15.87 -15.82 7.41
CA CYS A 65 -17.14 -15.99 8.11
C CYS A 65 -18.37 -15.94 7.19
N ASP A 66 -18.26 -15.42 6.00
CA ASP A 66 -19.34 -15.40 5.00
C ASP A 66 -19.41 -16.72 4.21
N ASN A 67 -18.38 -17.59 4.33
CA ASN A 67 -18.30 -18.88 3.64
C ASN A 67 -18.92 -19.99 4.51
N PRO A 68 -20.07 -20.57 4.14
CA PRO A 68 -20.75 -21.60 4.95
C PRO A 68 -19.96 -22.91 5.06
N THR A 69 -18.96 -23.12 4.19
CA THR A 69 -18.13 -24.33 4.23
C THR A 69 -16.98 -24.23 5.24
N ILE A 70 -16.62 -23.01 5.64
CA ILE A 70 -15.54 -22.76 6.61
C ILE A 70 -16.15 -22.68 8.01
N ARG A 71 -16.25 -23.83 8.65
CA ARG A 71 -16.68 -23.92 10.05
C ARG A 71 -15.45 -24.05 10.95
N ASN A 72 -15.51 -23.41 12.13
CA ASN A 72 -14.46 -23.51 13.16
C ASN A 72 -13.08 -22.99 12.75
N ARG A 73 -13.03 -21.90 11.96
CA ARG A 73 -11.77 -21.23 11.65
C ARG A 73 -11.11 -20.70 12.93
N LEU A 74 -9.88 -21.11 13.19
CA LEU A 74 -9.09 -20.65 14.35
C LEU A 74 -8.37 -19.33 14.10
N THR A 75 -8.25 -18.92 12.83
CA THR A 75 -7.61 -17.67 12.39
C THR A 75 -8.64 -16.53 12.26
N ASP A 76 -8.25 -15.37 11.72
CA ASP A 76 -9.13 -14.21 11.57
C ASP A 76 -10.41 -14.57 10.77
N PRO A 77 -11.60 -14.52 11.36
CA PRO A 77 -12.83 -14.86 10.66
C PRO A 77 -13.30 -13.79 9.68
N ARG A 78 -12.69 -12.62 9.71
CA ARG A 78 -13.12 -11.46 8.90
C ARG A 78 -12.32 -11.28 7.63
N ARG A 79 -11.11 -11.85 7.54
CA ARG A 79 -10.21 -11.62 6.42
C ARG A 79 -9.35 -12.86 6.18
N TYR A 80 -9.08 -13.13 4.90
CA TYR A 80 -8.09 -14.12 4.53
C TYR A 80 -6.69 -13.52 4.65
N PHE A 81 -5.70 -14.33 4.97
CA PHE A 81 -4.30 -13.96 4.78
C PHE A 81 -3.93 -14.05 3.28
N TRP A 82 -2.82 -13.45 2.90
CA TRP A 82 -2.43 -13.40 1.48
C TRP A 82 -2.32 -14.78 0.83
N GLU A 83 -1.77 -15.74 1.54
CA GLU A 83 -1.62 -17.13 1.11
C GLU A 83 -2.95 -17.92 1.03
N GLU A 84 -4.01 -17.39 1.59
CA GLU A 84 -5.32 -18.06 1.68
C GLU A 84 -6.36 -17.52 0.67
N ILE A 85 -6.07 -16.41 0.00
CA ILE A 85 -6.99 -15.82 -0.99
C ILE A 85 -7.06 -16.68 -2.25
N ASN A 86 -7.98 -16.38 -3.16
CA ASN A 86 -8.10 -17.05 -4.45
C ASN A 86 -6.72 -17.15 -5.13
N GLU A 87 -6.30 -18.36 -5.47
CA GLU A 87 -4.94 -18.62 -5.94
C GLU A 87 -4.66 -17.98 -7.29
N ASP A 88 -5.57 -18.10 -8.25
CA ASP A 88 -5.40 -17.51 -9.58
C ASP A 88 -5.26 -15.98 -9.47
N GLY A 89 -6.14 -15.37 -8.67
CA GLY A 89 -6.08 -13.93 -8.42
C GLY A 89 -4.83 -13.50 -7.67
N ARG A 90 -4.34 -14.32 -6.73
CA ARG A 90 -3.08 -14.07 -6.02
C ARG A 90 -1.88 -14.09 -6.95
N VAL A 91 -1.79 -15.12 -7.79
CA VAL A 91 -0.71 -15.26 -8.79
C VAL A 91 -0.75 -14.09 -9.78
N GLU A 92 -1.93 -13.70 -10.23
CA GLU A 92 -2.09 -12.54 -11.10
C GLU A 92 -1.62 -11.25 -10.42
N TRP A 93 -2.01 -10.99 -9.16
CA TRP A 93 -1.53 -9.83 -8.41
C TRP A 93 -0.01 -9.83 -8.24
N GLU A 94 0.58 -10.96 -7.89
CA GLU A 94 2.03 -11.10 -7.77
C GLU A 94 2.72 -10.77 -9.11
N SER A 95 2.15 -11.19 -10.22
CA SER A 95 2.64 -10.85 -11.57
C SER A 95 2.47 -9.38 -11.91
N ILE A 96 1.27 -8.80 -11.71
CA ILE A 96 1.00 -7.39 -12.01
C ILE A 96 1.92 -6.48 -11.20
N LEU A 97 2.02 -6.68 -9.89
CA LEU A 97 2.83 -5.86 -9.01
C LEU A 97 4.32 -5.95 -9.33
N LEU A 98 4.77 -7.05 -9.93
CA LEU A 98 6.14 -7.25 -10.37
C LEU A 98 6.42 -6.61 -11.72
N THR A 99 5.59 -6.93 -12.72
CA THR A 99 5.81 -6.53 -14.10
C THR A 99 5.46 -5.07 -14.37
N ARG A 100 4.53 -4.51 -13.59
CA ARG A 100 4.07 -3.13 -13.69
C ARG A 100 4.46 -2.30 -12.44
N GLN A 101 5.54 -2.71 -11.75
CA GLN A 101 5.98 -2.09 -10.50
C GLN A 101 6.17 -0.57 -10.63
N ASP A 102 6.80 -0.11 -11.69
CA ASP A 102 7.07 1.31 -11.91
C ASP A 102 5.79 2.13 -12.10
N ASP A 103 4.89 1.64 -12.95
CA ASP A 103 3.63 2.31 -13.24
C ASP A 103 2.77 2.41 -11.98
N ILE A 104 2.66 1.30 -11.23
CA ILE A 104 1.89 1.25 -10.00
C ILE A 104 2.52 2.13 -8.92
N SER A 105 3.84 2.09 -8.76
CA SER A 105 4.55 2.95 -7.82
C SER A 105 4.30 4.42 -8.13
N ARG A 106 4.40 4.81 -9.40
CA ARG A 106 4.12 6.17 -9.85
C ARG A 106 2.68 6.60 -9.51
N LEU A 107 1.71 5.76 -9.83
CA LEU A 107 0.30 6.02 -9.50
C LEU A 107 0.10 6.25 -8.00
N LEU A 108 0.70 5.40 -7.15
CA LEU A 108 0.55 5.50 -5.69
C LEU A 108 1.26 6.74 -5.12
N PHE A 109 2.41 7.13 -5.65
CA PHE A 109 3.11 8.34 -5.22
C PHE A 109 2.38 9.61 -5.64
N GLN A 110 1.74 9.62 -6.81
CA GLN A 110 1.04 10.77 -7.36
C GLN A 110 -0.42 10.89 -6.90
N LYS A 111 -1.03 9.82 -6.36
CA LYS A 111 -2.38 9.87 -5.79
C LYS A 111 -2.33 10.27 -4.33
N ALA A 112 -2.72 11.51 -4.04
CA ALA A 112 -2.94 11.95 -2.67
C ALA A 112 -4.43 11.84 -2.31
N TYR A 113 -5.31 12.36 -3.17
CA TYR A 113 -6.78 12.33 -3.03
C TYR A 113 -7.43 12.15 -4.38
N ILE A 114 -8.65 11.60 -4.39
CA ILE A 114 -9.40 11.34 -5.63
C ILE A 114 -9.70 12.64 -6.39
N ASP A 115 -9.94 13.73 -5.67
CA ASP A 115 -10.37 15.02 -6.22
C ASP A 115 -9.27 16.09 -6.20
N ASP A 116 -8.00 15.69 -5.98
CA ASP A 116 -6.91 16.66 -6.01
C ASP A 116 -6.61 17.06 -7.46
N PRO A 117 -6.80 18.34 -7.84
CA PRO A 117 -6.53 18.81 -9.19
C PRO A 117 -5.03 18.86 -9.52
N PHE A 118 -4.16 18.71 -8.52
CA PHE A 118 -2.72 18.80 -8.69
C PHE A 118 -2.06 17.45 -8.58
N THR A 119 -1.42 17.03 -9.66
CA THR A 119 -0.56 15.85 -9.64
C THR A 119 0.79 16.24 -9.04
N PRO A 120 1.24 15.60 -7.94
CA PRO A 120 2.54 15.91 -7.36
C PRO A 120 3.69 15.62 -8.31
N GLU A 121 4.64 16.55 -8.37
CA GLU A 121 5.92 16.40 -9.08
C GLU A 121 7.03 15.92 -8.13
N TYR A 122 6.86 16.21 -6.84
CA TYR A 122 7.82 15.91 -5.78
C TYR A 122 7.17 15.19 -4.61
N ILE A 123 7.94 14.32 -3.98
CA ILE A 123 7.63 13.70 -2.69
C ILE A 123 8.55 14.30 -1.64
N LEU A 124 7.97 14.93 -0.63
CA LEU A 124 8.68 15.33 0.57
C LEU A 124 8.44 14.27 1.65
N HIS A 125 9.47 13.48 1.94
CA HIS A 125 9.45 12.48 3.00
C HIS A 125 10.11 13.05 4.24
N LYS A 126 9.39 13.05 5.36
CA LYS A 126 9.92 13.55 6.64
C LYS A 126 9.64 12.60 7.78
N THR A 127 10.56 12.58 8.73
CA THR A 127 10.33 11.93 10.02
C THR A 127 9.38 12.78 10.86
N LYS A 128 8.72 12.16 11.85
CA LYS A 128 7.99 12.91 12.84
C LYS A 128 8.97 13.83 13.55
N ALA A 129 8.68 15.13 13.52
CA ALA A 129 9.46 16.09 14.26
C ALA A 129 9.58 15.66 15.72
N SER A 130 10.79 15.44 16.18
CA SER A 130 11.16 15.58 17.59
C SER A 130 10.75 16.99 18.04
N PRO A 131 10.61 17.29 19.35
CA PRO A 131 10.34 18.65 19.82
C PRO A 131 11.29 19.73 19.26
N SER A 132 12.40 19.32 18.70
CA SER A 132 13.38 20.15 18.00
C SER A 132 13.33 19.90 16.50
N TRP A 133 13.04 20.92 15.70
CA TRP A 133 13.13 20.92 14.24
C TRP A 133 14.49 20.43 13.72
N ASN A 134 15.55 20.65 14.50
CA ASN A 134 16.92 20.26 14.14
C ASN A 134 17.13 18.75 14.10
N GLN A 135 16.17 17.95 14.55
CA GLN A 135 16.22 16.48 14.56
C GLN A 135 15.23 15.86 13.57
N THR A 136 14.59 16.66 12.73
CA THR A 136 13.70 16.17 11.69
C THR A 136 14.52 15.88 10.44
N GLU A 137 14.55 14.63 10.04
CA GLU A 137 15.13 14.24 8.76
C GLU A 137 14.11 14.50 7.66
N VAL A 138 14.55 15.15 6.60
CA VAL A 138 13.73 15.47 5.43
C VAL A 138 14.47 15.06 4.18
N ALA A 139 13.81 14.34 3.32
CA ALA A 139 14.27 14.01 1.98
C ALA A 139 13.23 14.46 0.95
N ILE A 140 13.70 15.05 -0.14
CA ILE A 140 12.86 15.46 -1.25
C ILE A 140 13.30 14.65 -2.47
N TYR A 141 12.32 14.04 -3.13
CA TYR A 141 12.52 13.25 -4.33
C TYR A 141 11.61 13.76 -5.44
N THR A 142 12.09 13.80 -6.66
CA THR A 142 11.21 13.79 -7.82
C THR A 142 10.47 12.46 -7.89
N ILE A 143 9.36 12.41 -8.61
CA ILE A 143 8.63 11.13 -8.81
C ILE A 143 9.54 10.10 -9.50
N ASP A 144 10.36 10.51 -10.47
CA ASP A 144 11.26 9.59 -11.16
C ASP A 144 12.35 9.03 -10.25
N GLU A 145 12.91 9.85 -9.37
CA GLU A 145 13.91 9.39 -8.39
C GLU A 145 13.32 8.35 -7.44
N ILE A 146 12.13 8.59 -6.88
CA ILE A 146 11.54 7.64 -5.92
C ILE A 146 11.07 6.34 -6.60
N VAL A 147 10.59 6.41 -7.83
CA VAL A 147 10.28 5.21 -8.64
C VAL A 147 11.57 4.43 -8.94
N SER A 148 12.66 5.12 -9.27
CA SER A 148 13.97 4.48 -9.48
C SER A 148 14.53 3.85 -8.21
N LEU A 149 14.32 4.47 -7.04
CA LEU A 149 14.66 3.87 -5.75
C LEU A 149 13.86 2.59 -5.49
N SER A 150 12.58 2.56 -5.88
CA SER A 150 11.73 1.38 -5.75
C SER A 150 12.30 0.17 -6.50
N ARG A 151 12.92 0.38 -7.67
CA ARG A 151 13.55 -0.68 -8.47
C ARG A 151 14.73 -1.39 -7.79
N ARG A 152 15.37 -0.76 -6.80
CA ARG A 152 16.48 -1.39 -6.07
C ARG A 152 16.03 -2.63 -5.29
N HIS A 153 14.74 -2.73 -5.02
CA HIS A 153 14.11 -3.86 -4.38
C HIS A 153 13.22 -4.58 -5.39
N GLN A 154 13.81 -5.15 -6.42
CA GLN A 154 13.07 -5.89 -7.44
C GLN A 154 12.45 -7.15 -6.84
N GLY A 155 11.24 -7.41 -7.24
CA GLY A 155 10.52 -8.61 -6.89
C GLY A 155 9.47 -8.40 -5.82
N PHE A 156 8.48 -9.27 -5.89
CA PHE A 156 7.41 -9.38 -4.91
C PHE A 156 7.92 -10.17 -3.71
N THR A 157 7.99 -9.55 -2.56
CA THR A 157 8.42 -10.23 -1.34
C THR A 157 7.27 -10.27 -0.34
N LYS A 158 7.09 -11.41 0.28
CA LYS A 158 6.12 -11.59 1.38
C LYS A 158 6.67 -11.12 2.72
N LYS A 159 7.92 -10.69 2.80
CA LYS A 159 8.50 -10.19 4.05
C LYS A 159 7.77 -8.93 4.47
N SER A 160 6.98 -9.06 5.51
CA SER A 160 6.41 -7.93 6.19
C SER A 160 7.47 -7.27 7.06
N TYR A 161 7.32 -5.99 7.29
CA TYR A 161 7.78 -5.37 8.51
C TYR A 161 7.25 -6.10 9.72
N SER A 162 7.95 -6.00 10.84
CA SER A 162 7.35 -6.25 12.13
C SER A 162 6.13 -5.33 12.28
N VAL A 163 4.99 -5.77 11.79
CA VAL A 163 3.73 -5.11 12.05
C VAL A 163 3.49 -5.26 13.54
N ARG A 164 3.82 -4.22 14.29
CA ARG A 164 3.69 -4.19 15.76
C ARG A 164 2.28 -4.46 16.27
N LYS A 165 1.31 -4.58 15.37
CA LYS A 165 -0.08 -4.82 15.71
C LYS A 165 -0.52 -6.08 15.02
N GLY A 166 -0.91 -7.07 15.78
CA GLY A 166 -1.35 -8.41 15.44
C GLY A 166 -2.41 -8.59 14.36
N SER A 167 -2.44 -7.73 13.34
CA SER A 167 -3.31 -7.91 12.18
C SER A 167 -2.87 -9.05 11.28
N TYR A 168 -1.61 -9.45 11.38
CA TYR A 168 -1.03 -10.56 10.63
C TYR A 168 -0.56 -11.71 11.52
N LYS A 169 -0.76 -11.61 12.82
CA LYS A 169 -0.54 -12.69 13.77
C LYS A 169 -1.85 -13.41 14.04
N ASP A 170 -1.87 -14.69 13.82
CA ASP A 170 -3.05 -15.49 14.11
C ASP A 170 -3.15 -15.89 15.60
N PRO A 171 -4.26 -16.50 16.05
CA PRO A 171 -4.42 -16.95 17.44
C PRO A 171 -3.37 -17.99 17.88
N ALA A 172 -2.77 -18.75 16.95
CA ALA A 172 -1.69 -19.69 17.23
C ALA A 172 -0.34 -19.00 17.37
N GLY A 173 -0.28 -17.69 17.15
CA GLY A 173 0.94 -16.91 17.21
C GLY A 173 1.78 -16.90 15.95
N VAL A 174 1.29 -17.48 14.86
CA VAL A 174 1.96 -17.48 13.56
C VAL A 174 1.84 -16.11 12.92
N MET A 175 2.98 -15.58 12.44
CA MET A 175 3.02 -14.33 11.68
C MET A 175 2.79 -14.61 10.21
N HIS A 176 1.84 -13.89 9.62
CA HIS A 176 1.54 -13.94 8.19
C HIS A 176 2.12 -12.70 7.50
N ASP A 177 2.65 -12.89 6.32
CA ASP A 177 3.34 -11.85 5.59
C ASP A 177 2.37 -10.92 4.83
N ALA A 178 2.68 -9.63 4.81
CA ALA A 178 2.03 -8.69 3.91
C ALA A 178 2.78 -8.61 2.58
N PRO A 179 2.08 -8.52 1.46
CA PRO A 179 2.71 -8.37 0.16
C PRO A 179 3.54 -7.08 0.08
N ARG A 180 4.69 -7.18 -0.58
CA ARG A 180 5.58 -6.04 -0.80
C ARG A 180 6.12 -6.07 -2.23
N PHE A 181 6.15 -4.91 -2.87
CA PHE A 181 6.77 -4.72 -4.17
C PHE A 181 7.65 -3.46 -4.14
N GLY A 182 8.89 -3.62 -4.52
CA GLY A 182 9.89 -2.55 -4.35
C GLY A 182 9.96 -2.04 -2.91
N ILE A 183 9.86 -0.74 -2.73
CA ILE A 183 9.81 -0.07 -1.42
C ILE A 183 8.38 0.14 -0.90
N ILE A 184 7.38 -0.48 -1.52
CA ILE A 184 5.98 -0.33 -1.15
C ILE A 184 5.47 -1.63 -0.53
N GLN A 185 4.90 -1.52 0.66
CA GLN A 185 4.21 -2.61 1.32
C GLN A 185 2.69 -2.43 1.16
N MET A 186 2.01 -3.47 0.70
CA MET A 186 0.57 -3.54 0.63
C MET A 186 0.03 -4.21 1.90
N GLN A 187 -0.80 -3.49 2.63
CA GLN A 187 -1.39 -3.94 3.89
C GLN A 187 -2.90 -3.77 3.87
N ARG A 188 -3.55 -4.51 4.73
CA ARG A 188 -4.97 -4.29 5.04
C ARG A 188 -5.11 -3.34 6.22
N GLY A 189 -6.18 -2.56 6.23
CA GLY A 189 -6.46 -1.60 7.30
C GLY A 189 -6.68 -2.24 8.67
N GLY A 190 -6.62 -1.42 9.71
CA GLY A 190 -6.88 -1.84 11.07
C GLY A 190 -8.33 -2.31 11.24
N GLN A 191 -8.52 -3.44 11.91
CA GLN A 191 -9.82 -4.11 12.05
C GLN A 191 -10.93 -3.27 12.67
N LYS A 192 -10.58 -2.34 13.58
CA LYS A 192 -11.57 -1.55 14.32
C LYS A 192 -11.93 -0.25 13.64
N GLN A 193 -11.00 0.33 12.87
CA GLN A 193 -11.16 1.66 12.29
C GLN A 193 -11.56 1.61 10.81
N HIS A 194 -10.95 0.71 10.04
CA HIS A 194 -11.12 0.62 8.59
C HIS A 194 -11.06 -0.84 8.15
N PRO A 195 -12.10 -1.64 8.41
CA PRO A 195 -12.06 -3.10 8.23
C PRO A 195 -11.85 -3.56 6.79
N GLU A 196 -12.28 -2.78 5.81
CA GLU A 196 -12.22 -3.12 4.37
C GLU A 196 -11.15 -2.32 3.63
N GLN A 197 -10.29 -1.62 4.37
CA GLN A 197 -9.30 -0.73 3.78
C GLN A 197 -8.04 -1.47 3.34
N LEU A 198 -7.60 -1.16 2.14
CA LEU A 198 -6.27 -1.48 1.62
C LEU A 198 -5.35 -0.27 1.84
N GLN A 199 -4.16 -0.52 2.35
CA GLN A 199 -3.17 0.51 2.65
C GLN A 199 -1.86 0.22 1.92
N PHE A 200 -1.24 1.28 1.43
CA PHE A 200 0.11 1.24 0.85
C PHE A 200 1.03 2.10 1.70
N ASN A 201 2.11 1.52 2.15
CA ASN A 201 3.08 2.17 3.01
C ASN A 201 4.45 2.17 2.35
N LEU A 202 5.13 3.31 2.43
CA LEU A 202 6.49 3.48 1.97
C LEU A 202 7.46 2.89 2.98
N GLU A 203 8.37 2.05 2.50
CA GLU A 203 9.52 1.54 3.23
C GLU A 203 10.80 2.15 2.66
N ALA A 204 11.25 3.21 3.25
CA ALA A 204 12.51 3.86 2.87
C ALA A 204 13.55 3.72 3.98
#